data_d250bd3386d6a1bf67b4189916f9df9d
#
_entry.id   d250bd3386d6a1bf67b4189916f9df9d
#
_cell.length_a   1.000
_cell.length_b   1.000
_cell.length_c   1.000
_cell.angle_alpha   90.00
_cell.angle_beta   90.00
_cell.angle_gamma   90.00
#
_symmetry.space_group_name_H-M   'P 1'
#
loop_
_entity.id
_entity.type
_entity.pdbx_description
1 polymer ?
#
loop_
_entity_poly.entity_id
_entity_poly.type
_entity_poly.pdbx_seq_one_letter_code
_entity_poly.pdbx_strand_id
1 'polypeptide(L)'
;FAAQSLGAKTVSVYPDATVDELHYLCEDSKARFIFAQDQEQVDKALALLERLPDIQGIAYWDNSGMWSYRHPLLQSFDDLTAEGRRQHEKHPLRFEREVNAGQADDLALLTYTSGTTSKPKGVMISHRWLMDNAVRMRSALPLQSGMEYLSYTPLAWITEQLLGVTLGLITPCLLYTSPSPRDATLS
;
A
#
# COMPACT_ATOMS: atom_id res chain seq x y z
N PHE A 1 -5.29 -3.31 0.11
CA PHE A 1 -6.63 -3.73 0.58
C PHE A 1 -6.57 -4.56 1.85
N ALA A 2 -5.79 -5.65 1.91
CA ALA A 2 -5.78 -6.53 3.09
C ALA A 2 -5.55 -5.76 4.39
N ALA A 3 -4.59 -4.84 4.43
CA ALA A 3 -4.34 -4.00 5.60
C ALA A 3 -5.53 -3.06 5.91
N GLN A 4 -6.11 -2.44 4.88
CA GLN A 4 -7.28 -1.57 5.04
C GLN A 4 -8.51 -2.34 5.52
N SER A 5 -8.71 -3.57 5.05
CA SER A 5 -9.80 -4.44 5.50
C SER A 5 -9.69 -4.80 6.99
N LEU A 6 -8.50 -4.70 7.56
CA LEU A 6 -8.23 -4.91 8.99
C LEU A 6 -8.16 -3.60 9.79
N GLY A 7 -8.63 -2.49 9.22
CA GLY A 7 -8.65 -1.18 9.87
C GLY A 7 -7.30 -0.45 9.91
N ALA A 8 -6.28 -0.96 9.19
CA ALA A 8 -5.01 -0.26 9.08
C ALA A 8 -5.10 0.86 8.04
N LYS A 9 -4.45 1.98 8.33
CA LYS A 9 -4.27 3.10 7.40
C LYS A 9 -3.05 2.83 6.54
N THR A 10 -3.20 2.88 5.23
CA THR A 10 -2.07 2.69 4.32
C THR A 10 -1.45 4.03 3.92
N VAL A 11 -0.14 4.04 3.74
CA VAL A 11 0.62 5.17 3.21
C VAL A 11 1.43 4.67 2.04
N SER A 12 1.13 5.15 0.85
CA SER A 12 1.91 4.81 -0.34
C SER A 12 3.04 5.82 -0.49
N VAL A 13 4.25 5.31 -0.69
CA VAL A 13 5.47 6.10 -0.82
C VAL A 13 6.06 5.91 -2.20
N TYR A 14 6.67 6.94 -2.76
CA TYR A 14 7.38 6.85 -4.03
C TYR A 14 8.63 5.96 -3.89
N PRO A 15 8.93 5.11 -4.87
CA PRO A 15 10.13 4.26 -4.82
C PRO A 15 11.44 5.04 -4.78
N ASP A 16 11.47 6.24 -5.35
CA ASP A 16 12.60 7.15 -5.40
C ASP A 16 12.74 8.03 -4.15
N ALA A 17 11.83 7.91 -3.18
CA ALA A 17 11.94 8.62 -1.92
C ALA A 17 13.27 8.33 -1.23
N THR A 18 13.90 9.38 -0.73
CA THR A 18 15.12 9.29 0.06
C THR A 18 14.85 8.69 1.45
N VAL A 19 15.91 8.24 2.14
CA VAL A 19 15.79 7.72 3.51
C VAL A 19 15.20 8.77 4.46
N ASP A 20 15.56 10.04 4.30
CA ASP A 20 15.04 11.11 5.16
C ASP A 20 13.56 11.45 4.87
N GLU A 21 13.14 11.39 3.62
CA GLU A 21 11.73 11.51 3.26
C GLU A 21 10.92 10.34 3.81
N LEU A 22 11.41 9.12 3.63
CA LEU A 22 10.76 7.93 4.17
C LEU A 22 10.69 8.00 5.71
N HIS A 23 11.76 8.45 6.37
CA HIS A 23 11.76 8.69 7.82
C HIS A 23 10.62 9.63 8.22
N TYR A 24 10.55 10.80 7.57
CA TYR A 24 9.52 11.78 7.86
C TYR A 24 8.10 11.21 7.69
N LEU A 25 7.85 10.50 6.59
CA LEU A 25 6.54 9.90 6.32
C LEU A 25 6.16 8.83 7.35
N CYS A 26 7.12 7.99 7.75
CA CYS A 26 6.90 6.95 8.76
C CYS A 26 6.64 7.56 10.16
N GLU A 27 7.39 8.60 10.53
CA GLU A 27 7.25 9.29 11.81
C GLU A 27 5.89 10.02 11.89
N ASP A 28 5.56 10.82 10.88
CA ASP A 28 4.31 11.62 10.83
C ASP A 28 3.07 10.71 10.78
N SER A 29 3.10 9.64 9.98
CA SER A 29 2.00 8.68 9.88
C SER A 29 1.92 7.70 11.05
N LYS A 30 2.93 7.65 11.91
CA LYS A 30 3.10 6.65 12.98
C LYS A 30 3.07 5.22 12.42
N ALA A 31 3.82 4.99 11.35
CA ALA A 31 3.89 3.70 10.71
C ALA A 31 4.42 2.62 11.67
N ARG A 32 3.83 1.42 11.61
CA ARG A 32 4.22 0.26 12.42
C ARG A 32 4.80 -0.86 11.55
N PHE A 33 4.44 -0.89 10.28
CA PHE A 33 4.87 -1.90 9.31
C PHE A 33 5.28 -1.23 8.01
N ILE A 34 6.30 -1.77 7.36
CA ILE A 34 6.77 -1.33 6.05
C ILE A 34 6.66 -2.52 5.08
N PHE A 35 6.09 -2.27 3.91
CA PHE A 35 6.09 -3.21 2.79
C PHE A 35 7.04 -2.67 1.74
N ALA A 36 8.13 -3.39 1.50
CA ALA A 36 9.18 -3.05 0.56
C ALA A 36 9.08 -3.91 -0.70
N GLN A 37 9.32 -3.35 -1.85
CA GLN A 37 9.26 -4.12 -3.10
C GLN A 37 10.46 -5.03 -3.23
N ASP A 38 11.65 -4.49 -3.07
CA ASP A 38 12.92 -5.10 -3.45
C ASP A 38 14.02 -4.75 -2.45
N GLN A 39 15.24 -5.22 -2.74
CA GLN A 39 16.42 -4.99 -1.92
C GLN A 39 16.68 -3.50 -1.64
N GLU A 40 16.57 -2.63 -2.64
CA GLU A 40 16.82 -1.19 -2.46
C GLU A 40 15.86 -0.58 -1.41
N GLN A 41 14.58 -0.95 -1.47
CA GLN A 41 13.60 -0.44 -0.52
C GLN A 41 13.77 -1.07 0.86
N VAL A 42 14.24 -2.31 0.94
CA VAL A 42 14.59 -2.96 2.22
C VAL A 42 15.79 -2.25 2.86
N ASP A 43 16.82 -1.89 2.09
CA ASP A 43 17.97 -1.15 2.61
C ASP A 43 17.56 0.19 3.22
N LYS A 44 16.68 0.93 2.52
CA LYS A 44 16.11 2.18 3.05
C LYS A 44 15.33 1.94 4.34
N ALA A 45 14.50 0.90 4.38
CA ALA A 45 13.70 0.58 5.57
C ALA A 45 14.56 0.15 6.76
N LEU A 46 15.58 -0.65 6.55
CA LEU A 46 16.50 -1.08 7.61
C LEU A 46 17.30 0.09 8.19
N ALA A 47 17.73 1.03 7.33
CA ALA A 47 18.43 2.26 7.75
C ALA A 47 17.59 3.16 8.68
N LEU A 48 16.27 2.97 8.72
CA LEU A 48 15.37 3.76 9.57
C LEU A 48 15.18 3.18 10.98
N LEU A 49 15.45 1.89 11.20
CA LEU A 49 15.04 1.20 12.42
C LEU A 49 15.61 1.81 13.70
N GLU A 50 16.84 2.32 13.66
CA GLU A 50 17.45 3.00 14.82
C GLU A 50 16.74 4.32 15.17
N ARG A 51 16.14 4.96 14.16
CA ARG A 51 15.44 6.26 14.29
C ARG A 51 13.93 6.09 14.52
N LEU A 52 13.37 4.91 14.22
CA LEU A 52 11.94 4.61 14.29
C LEU A 52 11.69 3.30 15.07
N PRO A 53 11.86 3.32 16.40
CA PRO A 53 11.74 2.12 17.24
C PRO A 53 10.33 1.52 17.26
N ASP A 54 9.33 2.26 16.81
CA ASP A 54 7.94 1.78 16.75
C ASP A 54 7.63 0.86 15.55
N ILE A 55 8.58 0.73 14.60
CA ILE A 55 8.43 -0.22 13.49
C ILE A 55 8.51 -1.64 14.01
N GLN A 56 7.49 -2.44 13.71
CA GLN A 56 7.30 -3.82 14.21
C GLN A 56 7.60 -4.88 13.17
N GLY A 57 7.68 -4.52 11.90
CA GLY A 57 7.98 -5.47 10.83
C GLY A 57 8.21 -4.80 9.48
N ILE A 58 9.03 -5.45 8.69
CA ILE A 58 9.31 -5.11 7.30
C ILE A 58 9.05 -6.37 6.48
N ALA A 59 8.13 -6.30 5.51
CA ALA A 59 7.86 -7.38 4.57
C ALA A 59 8.31 -6.98 3.16
N TYR A 60 8.92 -7.91 2.43
CA TYR A 60 9.34 -7.69 1.04
C TYR A 60 8.82 -8.80 0.14
N TRP A 61 8.58 -8.51 -1.16
CA TRP A 61 8.06 -9.52 -2.09
C TRP A 61 9.01 -9.90 -3.23
N ASP A 62 9.99 -9.08 -3.59
CA ASP A 62 11.04 -9.50 -4.50
C ASP A 62 12.21 -10.10 -3.70
N ASN A 63 12.43 -11.40 -3.89
CA ASN A 63 13.48 -12.15 -3.21
C ASN A 63 14.87 -11.93 -3.82
N SER A 64 14.97 -11.22 -4.96
CA SER A 64 16.24 -10.96 -5.65
C SER A 64 17.18 -10.16 -4.76
N GLY A 65 18.39 -10.65 -4.58
CA GLY A 65 19.40 -9.99 -3.72
C GLY A 65 19.22 -10.19 -2.21
N MET A 66 18.12 -10.81 -1.76
CA MET A 66 17.78 -10.91 -0.33
C MET A 66 18.44 -12.09 0.41
N TRP A 67 19.22 -12.91 -0.26
CA TRP A 67 19.78 -14.15 0.28
C TRP A 67 20.72 -14.01 1.50
N SER A 68 21.36 -12.86 1.68
CA SER A 68 22.26 -12.56 2.80
C SER A 68 21.61 -11.78 3.94
N TYR A 69 20.41 -11.25 3.73
CA TYR A 69 19.76 -10.41 4.74
C TYR A 69 19.26 -11.24 5.92
N ARG A 70 19.57 -10.78 7.13
CA ARG A 70 19.11 -11.39 8.38
C ARG A 70 18.78 -10.26 9.37
N HIS A 71 17.51 -10.08 9.63
CA HIS A 71 17.04 -9.14 10.65
C HIS A 71 15.73 -9.65 11.28
N PRO A 72 15.56 -9.56 12.62
CA PRO A 72 14.37 -10.11 13.30
C PRO A 72 13.02 -9.56 12.80
N LEU A 73 13.00 -8.31 12.32
CA LEU A 73 11.81 -7.65 11.82
C LEU A 73 11.60 -7.83 10.31
N LEU A 74 12.53 -8.49 9.60
CA LEU A 74 12.48 -8.65 8.16
C LEU A 74 11.96 -10.04 7.79
N GLN A 75 10.95 -10.09 6.92
CA GLN A 75 10.42 -11.35 6.42
C GLN A 75 9.98 -11.21 4.96
N SER A 76 9.99 -12.33 4.22
CA SER A 76 9.43 -12.35 2.88
C SER A 76 7.91 -12.27 2.91
N PHE A 77 7.30 -11.79 1.82
CA PHE A 77 5.84 -11.79 1.69
C PHE A 77 5.27 -13.23 1.64
N ASP A 78 6.05 -14.18 1.15
CA ASP A 78 5.68 -15.59 1.13
C ASP A 78 5.59 -16.14 2.57
N ASP A 79 6.56 -15.83 3.43
CA ASP A 79 6.54 -16.24 4.85
C ASP A 79 5.38 -15.58 5.59
N LEU A 80 5.14 -14.29 5.35
CA LEU A 80 4.01 -13.56 5.91
C LEU A 80 2.68 -14.21 5.49
N THR A 81 2.54 -14.57 4.22
CA THR A 81 1.36 -15.23 3.67
C THR A 81 1.18 -16.64 4.27
N ALA A 82 2.26 -17.40 4.40
CA ALA A 82 2.22 -18.73 5.02
C ALA A 82 1.78 -18.65 6.48
N GLU A 83 2.29 -17.67 7.25
CA GLU A 83 1.84 -17.45 8.62
C GLU A 83 0.36 -17.03 8.66
N GLY A 84 -0.07 -16.14 7.75
CA GLY A 84 -1.47 -15.73 7.63
C GLY A 84 -2.41 -16.91 7.40
N ARG A 85 -2.03 -17.87 6.56
CA ARG A 85 -2.78 -19.12 6.34
C ARG A 85 -2.89 -19.96 7.62
N ARG A 86 -1.78 -20.15 8.34
CA ARG A 86 -1.78 -20.87 9.63
C ARG A 86 -2.69 -20.21 10.65
N GLN A 87 -2.70 -18.87 10.70
CA GLN A 87 -3.59 -18.13 11.59
C GLN A 87 -5.06 -18.24 11.18
N HIS A 88 -5.35 -18.24 9.89
CA HIS A 88 -6.70 -18.45 9.38
C HIS A 88 -7.24 -19.84 9.70
N GLU A 89 -6.44 -20.89 9.56
CA GLU A 89 -6.81 -22.26 9.93
C GLU A 89 -7.19 -22.37 11.42
N LYS A 90 -6.45 -21.67 12.30
CA LYS A 90 -6.74 -21.65 13.74
C LYS A 90 -7.96 -20.79 14.09
N HIS A 91 -8.20 -19.74 13.34
CA HIS A 91 -9.21 -18.72 13.61
C HIS A 91 -9.96 -18.29 12.33
N PRO A 92 -10.72 -19.20 11.69
CA PRO A 92 -11.29 -18.97 10.36
C PRO A 92 -12.25 -17.77 10.27
N LEU A 93 -12.94 -17.43 11.34
CA LEU A 93 -13.89 -16.30 11.38
C LEU A 93 -13.24 -14.97 11.80
N ARG A 94 -11.94 -14.97 12.10
CA ARG A 94 -11.27 -13.76 12.59
C ARG A 94 -11.29 -12.65 11.55
N PHE A 95 -10.97 -12.96 10.30
CA PHE A 95 -10.92 -11.97 9.22
C PHE A 95 -12.29 -11.31 9.02
N GLU A 96 -13.36 -12.11 8.90
CA GLU A 96 -14.71 -11.57 8.73
C GLU A 96 -15.15 -10.69 9.91
N ARG A 97 -14.80 -11.08 11.12
CA ARG A 97 -15.09 -10.29 12.32
C ARG A 97 -14.38 -8.94 12.29
N GLU A 98 -13.08 -8.92 11.95
CA GLU A 98 -12.30 -7.68 11.88
C GLU A 98 -12.82 -6.76 10.75
N VAL A 99 -13.16 -7.31 9.57
CA VAL A 99 -13.77 -6.55 8.48
C VAL A 99 -15.10 -5.93 8.91
N ASN A 100 -15.97 -6.72 9.57
CA ASN A 100 -17.29 -6.27 10.01
C ASN A 100 -17.23 -5.26 11.18
N ALA A 101 -16.11 -5.16 11.88
CA ALA A 101 -15.90 -4.15 12.93
C ALA A 101 -15.56 -2.78 12.35
N GLY A 102 -15.08 -2.70 11.10
CA GLY A 102 -14.73 -1.45 10.43
C GLY A 102 -15.94 -0.55 10.17
N GLN A 103 -15.71 0.75 10.18
CA GLN A 103 -16.72 1.77 9.91
C GLN A 103 -16.37 2.52 8.62
N ALA A 104 -17.41 2.99 7.92
CA ALA A 104 -17.22 3.73 6.68
C ALA A 104 -16.38 5.01 6.86
N ASP A 105 -16.45 5.62 8.04
CA ASP A 105 -15.70 6.85 8.37
C ASP A 105 -14.30 6.59 8.93
N ASP A 106 -13.91 5.32 9.09
CA ASP A 106 -12.54 4.97 9.44
C ASP A 106 -11.57 5.39 8.32
N LEU A 107 -10.37 5.78 8.74
CA LEU A 107 -9.32 6.18 7.80
C LEU A 107 -8.82 4.97 7.03
N ALA A 108 -8.89 5.04 5.70
CA ALA A 108 -8.38 4.02 4.79
C ALA A 108 -6.92 4.28 4.40
N LEU A 109 -6.60 5.54 4.12
CA LEU A 109 -5.26 5.91 3.66
C LEU A 109 -4.87 7.34 4.05
N LEU A 110 -3.56 7.56 4.09
CA LEU A 110 -2.92 8.86 4.13
C LEU A 110 -2.19 9.07 2.81
N THR A 111 -2.46 10.19 2.14
CA THR A 111 -1.71 10.60 0.94
C THR A 111 -0.99 11.89 1.22
N TYR A 112 0.29 11.97 0.85
CA TYR A 112 1.11 13.14 1.12
C TYR A 112 1.20 14.02 -0.12
N THR A 113 0.92 15.30 0.07
CA THR A 113 1.04 16.31 -0.99
C THR A 113 2.33 17.09 -0.81
N SER A 114 3.05 17.30 -1.91
CA SER A 114 4.21 18.20 -1.92
C SER A 114 3.74 19.64 -1.71
N GLY A 115 3.90 20.13 -0.49
CA GLY A 115 3.70 21.57 -0.21
C GLY A 115 4.80 22.39 -0.88
N THR A 116 4.45 23.57 -1.42
CA THR A 116 5.40 24.44 -2.14
C THR A 116 6.45 25.09 -1.23
N THR A 117 6.31 25.03 0.10
CA THR A 117 7.17 25.78 1.04
C THR A 117 7.46 25.08 2.37
N SER A 118 6.99 23.84 2.58
CA SER A 118 7.15 23.12 3.84
C SER A 118 7.14 21.60 3.60
N LYS A 119 7.42 20.84 4.66
CA LYS A 119 7.31 19.37 4.64
C LYS A 119 5.95 18.92 4.08
N PRO A 120 5.89 17.79 3.35
CA PRO A 120 4.65 17.23 2.84
C PRO A 120 3.60 17.07 3.96
N LYS A 121 2.34 17.33 3.63
CA LYS A 121 1.24 17.18 4.59
C LYS A 121 0.42 15.94 4.26
N GLY A 122 0.14 15.12 5.27
CA GLY A 122 -0.71 13.95 5.16
C GLY A 122 -2.19 14.33 5.08
N VAL A 123 -2.84 14.02 3.97
CA VAL A 123 -4.30 14.15 3.80
C VAL A 123 -4.95 12.85 4.24
N MET A 124 -5.82 12.92 5.22
CA MET A 124 -6.55 11.78 5.76
C MET A 124 -7.78 11.48 4.90
N ILE A 125 -7.88 10.24 4.42
CA ILE A 125 -8.95 9.79 3.53
C ILE A 125 -9.65 8.58 4.15
N SER A 126 -10.98 8.69 4.32
CA SER A 126 -11.81 7.62 4.84
C SER A 126 -12.26 6.64 3.75
N HIS A 127 -12.71 5.46 4.16
CA HIS A 127 -13.35 4.49 3.26
C HIS A 127 -14.58 5.10 2.58
N ARG A 128 -15.41 5.84 3.31
CA ARG A 128 -16.58 6.54 2.77
C ARG A 128 -16.19 7.48 1.64
N TRP A 129 -15.16 8.31 1.86
CA TRP A 129 -14.72 9.27 0.84
C TRP A 129 -14.28 8.59 -0.44
N LEU A 130 -13.53 7.49 -0.33
CA LEU A 130 -13.09 6.70 -1.49
C LEU A 130 -14.28 6.13 -2.27
N MET A 131 -15.20 5.48 -1.56
CA MET A 131 -16.36 4.85 -2.18
C MET A 131 -17.32 5.86 -2.82
N ASP A 132 -17.64 6.96 -2.13
CA ASP A 132 -18.53 8.00 -2.65
C ASP A 132 -17.96 8.65 -3.91
N ASN A 133 -16.65 8.93 -3.93
CA ASN A 133 -16.02 9.50 -5.11
C ASN A 133 -15.94 8.48 -6.26
N ALA A 134 -15.64 7.22 -5.99
CA ALA A 134 -15.65 6.18 -7.01
C ALA A 134 -17.05 6.01 -7.64
N VAL A 135 -18.13 6.02 -6.83
CA VAL A 135 -19.52 5.96 -7.34
C VAL A 135 -19.84 7.19 -8.20
N ARG A 136 -19.46 8.39 -7.76
CA ARG A 136 -19.64 9.62 -8.55
C ARG A 136 -18.89 9.56 -9.88
N MET A 137 -17.63 9.12 -9.86
CA MET A 137 -16.82 8.96 -11.08
C MET A 137 -17.43 7.93 -12.03
N ARG A 138 -17.88 6.79 -11.51
CA ARG A 138 -18.59 5.78 -12.31
C ARG A 138 -19.83 6.35 -12.99
N SER A 139 -20.56 7.23 -12.32
CA SER A 139 -21.77 7.85 -12.88
C SER A 139 -21.46 8.95 -13.90
N ALA A 140 -20.31 9.62 -13.77
CA ALA A 140 -19.90 10.73 -14.65
C ALA A 140 -19.10 10.29 -15.87
N LEU A 141 -18.46 9.13 -15.81
CA LEU A 141 -17.62 8.60 -16.88
C LEU A 141 -18.39 7.51 -17.66
N PRO A 142 -18.20 7.38 -18.99
CA PRO A 142 -18.85 6.34 -19.81
C PRO A 142 -18.21 4.97 -19.60
N LEU A 143 -18.09 4.54 -18.34
CA LEU A 143 -17.46 3.29 -17.96
C LEU A 143 -18.42 2.10 -18.18
N GLN A 144 -17.90 1.07 -18.82
CA GLN A 144 -18.62 -0.18 -19.06
C GLN A 144 -17.86 -1.36 -18.44
N SER A 145 -18.60 -2.40 -18.06
CA SER A 145 -17.98 -3.66 -17.63
C SER A 145 -17.14 -4.25 -18.77
N GLY A 146 -15.95 -4.73 -18.41
CA GLY A 146 -15.00 -5.29 -19.38
C GLY A 146 -14.11 -4.26 -20.10
N MET A 147 -14.20 -2.97 -19.74
CA MET A 147 -13.24 -1.98 -20.23
C MET A 147 -11.83 -2.28 -19.72
N GLU A 148 -10.85 -1.86 -20.50
CA GLU A 148 -9.45 -1.94 -20.13
C GLU A 148 -8.99 -0.63 -19.47
N TYR A 149 -8.24 -0.74 -18.38
CA TYR A 149 -7.63 0.39 -17.69
C TYR A 149 -6.12 0.17 -17.58
N LEU A 150 -5.33 1.12 -18.07
CA LEU A 150 -3.89 1.12 -17.90
C LEU A 150 -3.50 1.90 -16.64
N SER A 151 -3.08 1.19 -15.61
CA SER A 151 -2.53 1.75 -14.38
C SER A 151 -1.06 2.08 -14.59
N TYR A 152 -0.75 3.35 -14.71
CA TYR A 152 0.62 3.83 -14.94
C TYR A 152 1.05 4.93 -13.96
N THR A 153 0.12 5.47 -13.20
CA THR A 153 0.43 6.48 -12.19
C THR A 153 0.86 5.82 -10.88
N PRO A 154 1.75 6.46 -10.11
CA PRO A 154 2.18 5.92 -8.82
C PRO A 154 1.01 5.76 -7.84
N LEU A 155 0.99 4.66 -7.08
CA LEU A 155 0.01 4.44 -6.00
C LEU A 155 0.06 5.51 -4.89
N ALA A 156 1.13 6.31 -4.84
CA ALA A 156 1.23 7.46 -3.95
C ALA A 156 0.26 8.60 -4.34
N TRP A 157 -0.27 8.58 -5.57
CA TRP A 157 -1.24 9.56 -6.03
C TRP A 157 -2.66 9.13 -5.71
N ILE A 158 -3.46 10.07 -5.20
CA ILE A 158 -4.89 9.83 -4.94
C ILE A 158 -5.65 9.44 -6.21
N THR A 159 -5.22 9.93 -7.37
CA THR A 159 -5.83 9.58 -8.66
C THR A 159 -5.76 8.07 -8.90
N GLU A 160 -4.60 7.44 -8.67
CA GLU A 160 -4.45 6.00 -8.85
C GLU A 160 -5.23 5.20 -7.79
N GLN A 161 -5.26 5.71 -6.56
CA GLN A 161 -6.09 5.11 -5.49
C GLN A 161 -7.58 5.12 -5.84
N LEU A 162 -8.05 6.16 -6.54
CA LEU A 162 -9.44 6.26 -7.01
C LEU A 162 -9.69 5.48 -8.29
N LEU A 163 -8.91 5.72 -9.35
CA LEU A 163 -9.17 5.16 -10.68
C LEU A 163 -8.74 3.70 -10.80
N GLY A 164 -7.47 3.40 -10.46
CA GLY A 164 -6.92 2.06 -10.61
C GLY A 164 -7.42 1.11 -9.54
N VAL A 165 -7.54 1.60 -8.30
CA VAL A 165 -7.83 0.76 -7.14
C VAL A 165 -9.33 0.76 -6.83
N THR A 166 -9.88 1.89 -6.37
CA THR A 166 -11.26 1.89 -5.83
C THR A 166 -12.32 1.75 -6.93
N LEU A 167 -12.16 2.47 -8.03
CA LEU A 167 -13.10 2.37 -9.16
C LEU A 167 -13.05 0.98 -9.81
N GLY A 168 -11.87 0.37 -9.88
CA GLY A 168 -11.68 -1.01 -10.35
C GLY A 168 -12.45 -2.04 -9.53
N LEU A 169 -12.64 -1.81 -8.21
CA LEU A 169 -13.44 -2.69 -7.35
C LEU A 169 -14.94 -2.64 -7.66
N ILE A 170 -15.46 -1.45 -7.99
CA ILE A 170 -16.90 -1.25 -8.21
C ILE A 170 -17.31 -1.31 -9.69
N THR A 171 -16.32 -1.32 -10.59
CA THR A 171 -16.54 -1.45 -12.03
C THR A 171 -15.61 -2.54 -12.55
N PRO A 172 -16.11 -3.74 -12.84
CA PRO A 172 -15.27 -4.82 -13.37
C PRO A 172 -14.57 -4.37 -14.65
N CYS A 173 -13.27 -4.22 -14.60
CA CYS A 173 -12.41 -3.85 -15.71
C CYS A 173 -11.15 -4.72 -15.73
N LEU A 174 -10.52 -4.82 -16.89
CA LEU A 174 -9.21 -5.44 -17.03
C LEU A 174 -8.14 -4.39 -16.67
N LEU A 175 -7.39 -4.66 -15.62
CA LEU A 175 -6.32 -3.77 -15.17
C LEU A 175 -5.00 -4.20 -15.81
N TYR A 176 -4.37 -3.29 -16.54
CA TYR A 176 -3.00 -3.45 -17.02
C TYR A 176 -2.09 -2.52 -16.22
N THR A 177 -0.96 -3.04 -15.78
CA THR A 177 0.12 -2.23 -15.22
C THR A 177 1.21 -2.06 -16.26
N SER A 178 1.85 -0.88 -16.30
CA SER A 178 3.03 -0.73 -17.15
C SER A 178 4.13 -1.66 -16.62
N PRO A 179 4.87 -2.36 -17.50
CA PRO A 179 6.00 -3.16 -17.06
C PRO A 179 7.02 -2.23 -16.36
N SER A 180 7.56 -2.70 -15.24
CA SER A 180 8.70 -2.03 -14.62
C SER A 180 9.84 -1.90 -15.63
N PRO A 181 10.65 -0.84 -15.63
CA PRO A 181 11.87 -0.77 -16.44
C PRO A 181 12.79 -1.99 -16.27
N ARG A 182 12.70 -2.69 -15.13
CA ARG A 182 13.42 -3.96 -14.87
C ARG A 182 12.83 -5.14 -15.64
N ASP A 183 11.52 -5.14 -15.90
CA ASP A 183 10.86 -6.22 -16.67
C ASP A 183 11.17 -6.13 -18.17
N ALA A 184 11.45 -4.93 -18.66
CA ALA A 184 11.82 -4.68 -20.06
C ALA A 184 13.22 -5.21 -20.44
N THR A 185 14.04 -5.59 -19.47
CA THR A 185 15.39 -6.13 -19.68
C THR A 185 15.45 -7.67 -19.71
N LEU A 186 14.32 -8.35 -19.54
CA LEU A 186 14.22 -9.82 -19.51
C LEU A 186 13.63 -10.44 -20.79
N SER A 187 13.45 -9.64 -21.85
CA SER A 187 13.00 -10.12 -23.16
C SER A 187 14.14 -10.19 -24.18
#